data_cdc58812b320ec539a97e9b33abde094
#
_entry.id   cdc58812b320ec539a97e9b33abde094
#
_cell.length_a   1.000
_cell.length_b   1.000
_cell.length_c   1.000
_cell.angle_alpha   90.00
_cell.angle_beta   90.00
_cell.angle_gamma   90.00
#
_symmetry.space_group_name_H-M   'P 1'
#
loop_
_entity.id
_entity.type
_entity.pdbx_description
1 polymer ?
#
loop_
_entity_poly.entity_id
_entity_poly.type
_entity_poly.pdbx_seq_one_letter_code
_entity_poly.pdbx_strand_id
1 'polypeptide(L)'
;MKKEEGCSRIMSYQGFESRNSSYAERRPRRPFQSTIVSAPDKALLITVAFLVIIGFMAIFSASAPKCIDEGGNPAQFLIKQLICFVVGFFGLKFFTNYDYKKLGAWNLIFAGTVIFLLMLVDFTPLGVTVNGAKRWINILGFQLQPSEFAKPAVVLLLATIFKKDADLLDQNKWVTTFIPILIMLGLIFKQPNLSMVILLLSTSVVMFLAAGGSLKLFFSCLGAMMTTVVIAATTIIKPYQMQRIKTWQHPELDPQGAGYNIIQSLIAFASGGFSGVGYGGSIQKLSYLPECHTDFIFAIIAEELGWVGCVLIIGLFFTLIHRGFMIASRCPDMFGKLLAVGITFSIGFQAFLNISVASSFFPTTGVPLPFISYGGSSLIVSLCMVGVLLNISKKRMKKIRNIENV
;
A
#
# COMPACT_ATOMS: atom_id res chain seq x y z
N MET A 1 95.68 -7.95 5.12
CA MET A 1 95.95 -8.29 6.51
C MET A 1 94.69 -8.94 7.10
N LYS A 2 94.89 -10.21 7.31
CA LYS A 2 94.53 -11.03 8.46
C LYS A 2 93.02 -11.06 8.76
N LYS A 3 92.36 -12.20 8.51
CA LYS A 3 92.24 -13.40 9.38
C LYS A 3 91.25 -13.17 10.52
N GLU A 4 90.32 -14.01 10.91
CA GLU A 4 90.16 -15.45 11.03
C GLU A 4 88.72 -15.67 11.48
N GLU A 5 87.97 -16.62 10.93
CA GLU A 5 87.71 -17.98 11.51
C GLU A 5 87.01 -18.03 12.85
N GLY A 6 85.95 -18.80 12.85
CA GLY A 6 85.28 -19.40 14.01
C GLY A 6 83.86 -19.90 13.69
N CYS A 7 83.76 -20.94 13.05
CA CYS A 7 83.49 -22.36 13.36
C CYS A 7 82.39 -22.59 14.38
N SER A 8 81.36 -23.23 13.84
CA SER A 8 80.48 -24.33 14.46
C SER A 8 79.75 -24.09 15.76
N ARG A 9 78.42 -24.25 15.67
CA ARG A 9 77.74 -25.38 16.31
C ARG A 9 76.35 -25.55 15.81
N ILE A 10 76.13 -26.69 15.15
CA ILE A 10 74.88 -27.30 14.87
C ILE A 10 74.28 -27.68 16.21
N MET A 11 73.12 -27.18 16.56
CA MET A 11 72.23 -27.86 17.51
C MET A 11 70.84 -27.96 16.88
N SER A 12 70.55 -29.17 16.46
CA SER A 12 69.28 -29.72 16.13
C SER A 12 68.33 -29.53 17.30
N TYR A 13 67.24 -28.77 17.11
CA TYR A 13 66.03 -28.93 17.90
C TYR A 13 64.96 -29.47 16.96
N GLN A 14 64.84 -30.77 16.98
CA GLN A 14 63.60 -31.48 16.62
C GLN A 14 62.55 -31.19 17.65
N GLY A 15 61.32 -30.96 17.18
CA GLY A 15 60.16 -31.25 17.93
C GLY A 15 59.45 -30.07 18.53
N PHE A 16 58.54 -29.49 17.79
CA PHE A 16 57.16 -29.32 18.24
C PHE A 16 56.34 -28.88 17.02
N GLU A 17 55.96 -29.83 16.18
CA GLU A 17 54.81 -29.69 15.35
C GLU A 17 53.58 -29.56 16.26
N SER A 18 53.26 -28.35 16.67
CA SER A 18 51.93 -28.06 17.19
C SER A 18 50.94 -28.24 16.04
N ARG A 19 50.22 -29.37 16.13
CA ARG A 19 48.97 -29.60 15.41
C ARG A 19 47.98 -28.48 15.78
N ASN A 20 48.12 -27.31 15.26
CA ASN A 20 47.01 -26.41 15.11
C ASN A 20 46.18 -26.89 13.93
N SER A 21 45.43 -27.96 14.16
CA SER A 21 44.26 -28.23 13.39
C SER A 21 43.30 -27.08 13.60
N SER A 22 43.38 -26.13 12.72
CA SER A 22 42.37 -25.09 12.54
C SER A 22 41.03 -25.83 12.40
N TYR A 23 40.26 -25.86 13.48
CA TYR A 23 38.82 -25.96 13.39
C TYR A 23 38.33 -24.75 12.63
N ALA A 24 38.50 -24.78 11.32
CA ALA A 24 37.71 -23.94 10.44
C ALA A 24 36.27 -24.35 10.75
N GLU A 25 35.61 -23.60 11.63
CA GLU A 25 34.16 -23.68 11.81
C GLU A 25 33.54 -23.71 10.42
N ARG A 26 33.14 -24.92 10.02
CA ARG A 26 32.33 -25.11 8.81
C ARG A 26 31.04 -24.36 9.07
N ARG A 27 31.02 -23.07 8.69
CA ARG A 27 29.75 -22.35 8.60
C ARG A 27 28.79 -23.31 7.89
N PRO A 28 27.64 -23.64 8.47
CA PRO A 28 26.71 -24.54 7.84
C PRO A 28 26.42 -24.02 6.44
N ARG A 29 26.78 -24.82 5.42
CA ARG A 29 26.48 -24.46 4.02
C ARG A 29 24.98 -24.25 3.96
N ARG A 30 24.54 -23.00 3.75
CA ARG A 30 23.12 -22.74 3.53
C ARG A 30 22.65 -23.70 2.44
N PRO A 31 21.60 -24.50 2.66
CA PRO A 31 21.14 -25.45 1.67
C PRO A 31 20.92 -24.72 0.33
N PHE A 32 21.39 -25.34 -0.75
CA PHE A 32 21.29 -24.79 -2.10
C PHE A 32 19.81 -24.60 -2.43
N GLN A 33 19.33 -23.37 -2.32
CA GLN A 33 17.94 -23.03 -2.59
C GLN A 33 17.78 -22.77 -4.08
N SER A 34 17.24 -23.74 -4.80
CA SER A 34 16.92 -23.56 -6.21
C SER A 34 15.67 -22.69 -6.35
N THR A 35 15.77 -21.64 -7.16
CA THR A 35 14.61 -20.80 -7.55
C THR A 35 13.85 -21.53 -8.64
N ILE A 36 12.56 -21.78 -8.40
CA ILE A 36 11.67 -22.35 -9.41
C ILE A 36 10.82 -21.23 -9.99
N VAL A 37 10.70 -21.23 -11.33
CA VAL A 37 9.70 -20.41 -12.03
C VAL A 37 8.39 -21.19 -12.04
N SER A 38 7.33 -20.62 -11.48
CA SER A 38 6.00 -21.20 -11.40
C SER A 38 4.98 -20.30 -12.11
N ALA A 39 3.77 -20.82 -12.33
CA ALA A 39 2.65 -19.99 -12.77
C ALA A 39 2.34 -18.90 -11.71
N PRO A 40 1.78 -17.74 -12.13
CA PRO A 40 1.36 -16.70 -11.21
C PRO A 40 0.30 -17.21 -10.22
N ASP A 41 0.19 -16.56 -9.07
CA ASP A 41 -0.75 -16.95 -8.03
C ASP A 41 -2.20 -16.77 -8.48
N LYS A 42 -2.86 -17.89 -8.83
CA LYS A 42 -4.24 -17.89 -9.32
C LYS A 42 -5.24 -17.44 -8.25
N ALA A 43 -5.00 -17.78 -6.97
CA ALA A 43 -5.91 -17.39 -5.90
C ALA A 43 -5.94 -15.87 -5.71
N LEU A 44 -4.76 -15.21 -5.75
CA LEU A 44 -4.69 -13.75 -5.72
C LEU A 44 -5.43 -13.13 -6.91
N LEU A 45 -5.22 -13.64 -8.12
CA LEU A 45 -5.88 -13.12 -9.33
C LEU A 45 -7.40 -13.26 -9.26
N ILE A 46 -7.90 -14.42 -8.83
CA ILE A 46 -9.34 -14.69 -8.67
C ILE A 46 -9.94 -13.76 -7.61
N THR A 47 -9.27 -13.59 -6.46
CA THR A 47 -9.72 -12.68 -5.39
C THR A 47 -9.86 -11.24 -5.90
N VAL A 48 -8.87 -10.74 -6.63
CA VAL A 48 -8.91 -9.39 -7.21
C VAL A 48 -10.02 -9.28 -8.25
N ALA A 49 -10.24 -10.30 -9.08
CA ALA A 49 -11.34 -10.30 -10.04
C ALA A 49 -12.70 -10.22 -9.36
N PHE A 50 -12.94 -10.97 -8.28
CA PHE A 50 -14.17 -10.86 -7.50
C PHE A 50 -14.36 -9.47 -6.88
N LEU A 51 -13.30 -8.87 -6.29
CA LEU A 51 -13.38 -7.51 -5.74
C LEU A 51 -13.75 -6.49 -6.82
N VAL A 52 -13.17 -6.59 -8.02
CA VAL A 52 -13.48 -5.68 -9.14
C VAL A 52 -14.92 -5.87 -9.63
N ILE A 53 -15.40 -7.10 -9.74
CA ILE A 53 -16.79 -7.39 -10.16
C ILE A 53 -17.78 -6.80 -9.15
N ILE A 54 -17.57 -7.05 -7.85
CA ILE A 54 -18.39 -6.47 -6.77
C ILE A 54 -18.32 -4.94 -6.84
N GLY A 55 -17.14 -4.37 -7.11
CA GLY A 55 -16.96 -2.93 -7.28
C GLY A 55 -17.81 -2.36 -8.41
N PHE A 56 -17.84 -2.98 -9.58
CA PHE A 56 -18.67 -2.53 -10.70
C PHE A 56 -20.17 -2.57 -10.36
N MET A 57 -20.62 -3.64 -9.70
CA MET A 57 -22.02 -3.75 -9.25
C MET A 57 -22.34 -2.64 -8.23
N ALA A 58 -21.48 -2.45 -7.23
CA ALA A 58 -21.67 -1.44 -6.20
C ALA A 58 -21.63 0.00 -6.75
N ILE A 59 -20.70 0.31 -7.66
CA ILE A 59 -20.61 1.62 -8.31
C ILE A 59 -21.89 1.91 -9.11
N PHE A 60 -22.35 0.95 -9.90
CA PHE A 60 -23.59 1.12 -10.67
C PHE A 60 -24.79 1.38 -9.77
N SER A 61 -24.97 0.55 -8.73
CA SER A 61 -26.06 0.74 -7.77
C SER A 61 -25.99 2.09 -7.06
N ALA A 62 -24.80 2.48 -6.56
CA ALA A 62 -24.62 3.71 -5.79
C ALA A 62 -24.72 4.99 -6.64
N SER A 63 -24.35 4.95 -7.92
CA SER A 63 -24.25 6.17 -8.75
C SER A 63 -25.43 6.38 -9.69
N ALA A 64 -26.16 5.32 -10.05
CA ALA A 64 -27.26 5.42 -11.03
C ALA A 64 -28.36 6.42 -10.63
N PRO A 65 -28.85 6.45 -9.36
CA PRO A 65 -29.88 7.42 -8.98
C PRO A 65 -29.43 8.88 -9.19
N LYS A 66 -28.24 9.22 -8.72
CA LYS A 66 -27.66 10.57 -8.89
C LYS A 66 -27.59 10.99 -10.37
N CYS A 67 -27.15 10.06 -11.24
CA CYS A 67 -27.08 10.34 -12.67
C CYS A 67 -28.47 10.58 -13.29
N ILE A 68 -29.50 9.85 -12.84
CA ILE A 68 -30.88 10.01 -13.30
C ILE A 68 -31.44 11.36 -12.86
N ASP A 69 -31.22 11.74 -11.60
CA ASP A 69 -31.68 13.03 -11.04
C ASP A 69 -31.04 14.21 -11.78
N GLU A 70 -29.77 14.07 -12.22
CA GLU A 70 -29.07 15.08 -13.04
C GLU A 70 -29.43 15.01 -14.55
N GLY A 71 -30.36 14.14 -14.96
CA GLY A 71 -30.79 13.96 -16.37
C GLY A 71 -29.72 13.31 -17.26
N GLY A 72 -28.72 12.64 -16.64
CA GLY A 72 -27.61 11.99 -17.33
C GLY A 72 -27.79 10.49 -17.55
N ASN A 73 -26.74 9.85 -18.11
CA ASN A 73 -26.73 8.40 -18.30
C ASN A 73 -26.48 7.67 -16.95
N PRO A 74 -27.36 6.78 -16.48
CA PRO A 74 -27.18 6.02 -15.24
C PRO A 74 -25.87 5.25 -15.15
N ALA A 75 -25.32 4.84 -16.29
CA ALA A 75 -24.07 4.10 -16.38
C ALA A 75 -22.80 4.98 -16.51
N GLN A 76 -22.91 6.31 -16.41
CA GLN A 76 -21.80 7.24 -16.68
C GLN A 76 -20.56 6.93 -15.82
N PHE A 77 -20.72 6.76 -14.52
CA PHE A 77 -19.63 6.43 -13.61
C PHE A 77 -19.08 5.02 -13.86
N LEU A 78 -19.96 4.06 -14.13
CA LEU A 78 -19.56 2.70 -14.49
C LEU A 78 -18.73 2.67 -15.77
N ILE A 79 -19.13 3.38 -16.83
CA ILE A 79 -18.40 3.46 -18.08
C ILE A 79 -17.01 4.05 -17.87
N LYS A 80 -16.90 5.17 -17.13
CA LYS A 80 -15.61 5.75 -16.77
C LYS A 80 -14.72 4.77 -16.00
N GLN A 81 -15.29 4.06 -15.04
CA GLN A 81 -14.56 3.06 -14.25
C GLN A 81 -14.11 1.87 -15.12
N LEU A 82 -14.93 1.40 -16.06
CA LEU A 82 -14.58 0.35 -17.03
C LEU A 82 -13.41 0.76 -17.93
N ILE A 83 -13.38 2.01 -18.40
CA ILE A 83 -12.23 2.51 -19.16
C ILE A 83 -10.96 2.48 -18.31
N CYS A 84 -11.03 2.94 -17.06
CA CYS A 84 -9.90 2.88 -16.14
C CYS A 84 -9.50 1.42 -15.82
N PHE A 85 -10.46 0.51 -15.73
CA PHE A 85 -10.19 -0.91 -15.56
C PHE A 85 -9.43 -1.49 -16.75
N VAL A 86 -9.82 -1.17 -17.99
CA VAL A 86 -9.12 -1.64 -19.19
C VAL A 86 -7.66 -1.17 -19.16
N VAL A 87 -7.41 0.11 -18.87
CA VAL A 87 -6.05 0.65 -18.72
C VAL A 87 -5.28 -0.08 -17.60
N GLY A 88 -5.92 -0.23 -16.43
CA GLY A 88 -5.34 -0.94 -15.29
C GLY A 88 -5.07 -2.42 -15.56
N PHE A 89 -5.94 -3.10 -16.33
CA PHE A 89 -5.76 -4.48 -16.74
C PHE A 89 -4.55 -4.67 -17.67
N PHE A 90 -4.36 -3.76 -18.63
CA PHE A 90 -3.14 -3.77 -19.44
C PHE A 90 -1.90 -3.51 -18.58
N GLY A 91 -1.99 -2.59 -17.60
CA GLY A 91 -0.94 -2.37 -16.61
C GLY A 91 -0.65 -3.62 -15.77
N LEU A 92 -1.68 -4.28 -15.26
CA LEU A 92 -1.55 -5.55 -14.54
C LEU A 92 -0.84 -6.61 -15.39
N LYS A 93 -1.27 -6.81 -16.65
CA LYS A 93 -0.67 -7.77 -17.58
C LYS A 93 0.79 -7.41 -17.90
N PHE A 94 1.08 -6.13 -18.11
CA PHE A 94 2.43 -5.64 -18.35
C PHE A 94 3.34 -5.96 -17.15
N PHE A 95 2.98 -5.52 -15.94
CA PHE A 95 3.80 -5.76 -14.75
C PHE A 95 3.86 -7.22 -14.32
N THR A 96 2.87 -8.05 -14.65
CA THR A 96 2.95 -9.50 -14.44
C THR A 96 4.05 -10.15 -15.30
N ASN A 97 4.38 -9.58 -16.46
CA ASN A 97 5.39 -10.11 -17.37
C ASN A 97 6.72 -9.35 -17.31
N TYR A 98 6.73 -8.11 -16.81
CA TYR A 98 7.94 -7.32 -16.66
C TYR A 98 8.70 -7.72 -15.40
N ASP A 99 10.00 -8.03 -15.49
CA ASP A 99 10.80 -8.46 -14.34
C ASP A 99 10.86 -7.37 -13.26
N TYR A 100 10.27 -7.66 -12.09
CA TYR A 100 10.24 -6.74 -10.96
C TYR A 100 11.65 -6.26 -10.53
N LYS A 101 12.71 -7.05 -10.76
CA LYS A 101 14.09 -6.65 -10.42
C LYS A 101 14.54 -5.41 -11.19
N LYS A 102 14.06 -5.22 -12.40
CA LYS A 102 14.36 -4.04 -13.23
C LYS A 102 13.68 -2.77 -12.72
N LEU A 103 12.60 -2.89 -11.95
CA LEU A 103 11.91 -1.72 -11.36
C LEU A 103 12.84 -0.90 -10.44
N GLY A 104 13.78 -1.56 -9.77
CA GLY A 104 14.74 -0.87 -8.92
C GLY A 104 15.59 0.16 -9.65
N ALA A 105 15.84 0.00 -10.95
CA ALA A 105 16.60 0.98 -11.74
C ALA A 105 15.79 2.26 -12.05
N TRP A 106 14.46 2.16 -12.03
CA TRP A 106 13.55 3.27 -12.37
C TRP A 106 13.02 4.02 -11.16
N ASN A 107 13.44 3.65 -9.95
CA ASN A 107 12.88 4.16 -8.69
C ASN A 107 12.94 5.70 -8.58
N LEU A 108 14.10 6.31 -8.87
CA LEU A 108 14.27 7.77 -8.77
C LEU A 108 13.53 8.52 -9.90
N ILE A 109 13.53 7.97 -11.10
CA ILE A 109 12.81 8.55 -12.24
C ILE A 109 11.31 8.54 -11.94
N PHE A 110 10.79 7.41 -11.45
CA PHE A 110 9.39 7.29 -11.09
C PHE A 110 9.01 8.22 -9.91
N ALA A 111 9.85 8.29 -8.88
CA ALA A 111 9.65 9.22 -7.76
C ALA A 111 9.66 10.67 -8.22
N GLY A 112 10.62 11.06 -9.08
CA GLY A 112 10.69 12.39 -9.69
C GLY A 112 9.44 12.73 -10.49
N THR A 113 8.93 11.79 -11.29
CA THR A 113 7.66 11.95 -12.03
C THR A 113 6.48 12.19 -11.09
N VAL A 114 6.38 11.41 -10.00
CA VAL A 114 5.30 11.58 -9.01
C VAL A 114 5.41 12.92 -8.29
N ILE A 115 6.61 13.35 -7.89
CA ILE A 115 6.84 14.67 -7.29
C ILE A 115 6.43 15.77 -8.28
N PHE A 116 6.82 15.67 -9.54
CA PHE A 116 6.43 16.61 -10.57
C PHE A 116 4.91 16.71 -10.73
N LEU A 117 4.20 15.58 -10.79
CA LEU A 117 2.75 15.55 -10.86
C LEU A 117 2.09 16.16 -9.61
N LEU A 118 2.62 15.92 -8.41
CA LEU A 118 2.15 16.54 -7.17
C LEU A 118 2.35 18.06 -7.20
N MET A 119 3.51 18.54 -7.70
CA MET A 119 3.75 19.96 -7.87
C MET A 119 2.80 20.61 -8.89
N LEU A 120 2.50 19.91 -9.99
CA LEU A 120 1.52 20.41 -10.97
C LEU A 120 0.15 20.66 -10.32
N VAL A 121 -0.31 19.79 -9.41
CA VAL A 121 -1.55 20.00 -8.67
C VAL A 121 -1.48 21.27 -7.83
N ASP A 122 -0.38 21.45 -7.07
CA ASP A 122 -0.30 22.50 -6.07
C ASP A 122 -0.04 23.90 -6.66
N PHE A 123 0.83 23.97 -7.65
CA PHE A 123 1.41 25.22 -8.15
C PHE A 123 0.88 25.64 -9.51
N THR A 124 0.02 24.85 -10.17
CA THR A 124 -0.53 25.23 -11.49
C THR A 124 -2.07 25.30 -11.46
N PRO A 125 -2.69 25.97 -12.43
CA PRO A 125 -4.15 25.98 -12.58
C PRO A 125 -4.75 24.65 -13.02
N LEU A 126 -3.92 23.66 -13.40
CA LEU A 126 -4.37 22.32 -13.80
C LEU A 126 -4.97 21.52 -12.62
N GLY A 127 -4.65 21.90 -11.39
CA GLY A 127 -5.22 21.30 -10.19
C GLY A 127 -6.68 21.68 -10.00
N VAL A 128 -7.55 20.67 -9.92
CA VAL A 128 -8.99 20.83 -9.67
C VAL A 128 -9.28 20.73 -8.18
N THR A 129 -10.09 21.67 -7.68
CA THR A 129 -10.55 21.68 -6.30
C THR A 129 -11.92 21.00 -6.23
N VAL A 130 -12.01 19.93 -5.45
CA VAL A 130 -13.27 19.21 -5.16
C VAL A 130 -13.43 19.19 -3.64
N ASN A 131 -14.60 19.53 -3.14
CA ASN A 131 -14.91 19.57 -1.70
C ASN A 131 -13.85 20.34 -0.87
N GLY A 132 -13.36 21.48 -1.40
CA GLY A 132 -12.39 22.35 -0.73
C GLY A 132 -10.94 21.83 -0.72
N ALA A 133 -10.65 20.71 -1.38
CA ALA A 133 -9.30 20.15 -1.49
C ALA A 133 -8.83 20.07 -2.96
N LYS A 134 -7.64 20.62 -3.22
CA LYS A 134 -7.01 20.61 -4.55
C LYS A 134 -6.10 19.39 -4.64
N ARG A 135 -6.60 18.29 -5.24
CA ARG A 135 -5.92 16.97 -5.22
C ARG A 135 -5.88 16.27 -6.58
N TRP A 136 -6.63 16.74 -7.55
CA TRP A 136 -6.85 16.07 -8.82
C TRP A 136 -6.36 16.92 -10.00
N ILE A 137 -5.96 16.27 -11.07
CA ILE A 137 -5.73 16.88 -12.38
C ILE A 137 -6.83 16.35 -13.30
N ASN A 138 -7.54 17.23 -13.99
CA ASN A 138 -8.53 16.81 -14.98
C ASN A 138 -7.84 16.62 -16.34
N ILE A 139 -7.85 15.40 -16.84
CA ILE A 139 -7.32 15.05 -18.17
C ILE A 139 -8.46 14.45 -18.99
N LEU A 140 -8.95 15.20 -19.97
CA LEU A 140 -10.02 14.75 -20.89
C LEU A 140 -11.27 14.20 -20.16
N GLY A 141 -11.66 14.82 -19.03
CA GLY A 141 -12.82 14.39 -18.24
C GLY A 141 -12.56 13.25 -17.24
N PHE A 142 -11.32 12.77 -17.15
CA PHE A 142 -10.87 11.83 -16.11
C PHE A 142 -10.10 12.58 -15.03
N GLN A 143 -10.43 12.29 -13.78
CA GLN A 143 -9.73 12.85 -12.62
C GLN A 143 -8.55 11.95 -12.24
N LEU A 144 -7.33 12.43 -12.53
CA LEU A 144 -6.09 11.76 -12.11
C LEU A 144 -5.68 12.32 -10.75
N GLN A 145 -5.46 11.44 -9.78
CA GLN A 145 -4.98 11.77 -8.44
C GLN A 145 -3.49 11.38 -8.28
N PRO A 146 -2.54 12.33 -8.33
CA PRO A 146 -1.12 12.02 -8.26
C PRO A 146 -0.67 11.35 -6.97
N SER A 147 -1.33 11.61 -5.82
CA SER A 147 -1.02 10.97 -4.55
C SER A 147 -1.23 9.45 -4.56
N GLU A 148 -2.07 8.90 -5.46
CA GLU A 148 -2.22 7.45 -5.63
C GLU A 148 -0.91 6.79 -6.13
N PHE A 149 -0.19 7.47 -7.02
CA PHE A 149 1.10 7.01 -7.54
C PHE A 149 2.23 7.12 -6.52
N ALA A 150 2.07 7.91 -5.46
CA ALA A 150 3.04 7.98 -4.38
C ALA A 150 3.17 6.65 -3.61
N LYS A 151 2.11 5.82 -3.55
CA LYS A 151 2.15 4.51 -2.90
C LYS A 151 3.21 3.59 -3.50
N PRO A 152 3.13 3.21 -4.79
CA PRO A 152 4.16 2.39 -5.40
C PRO A 152 5.54 3.08 -5.46
N ALA A 153 5.60 4.42 -5.55
CA ALA A 153 6.87 5.14 -5.55
C ALA A 153 7.62 4.99 -4.22
N VAL A 154 6.95 5.21 -3.08
CA VAL A 154 7.51 5.02 -1.75
C VAL A 154 7.92 3.58 -1.52
N VAL A 155 7.06 2.61 -1.89
CA VAL A 155 7.37 1.19 -1.77
C VAL A 155 8.62 0.82 -2.59
N LEU A 156 8.76 1.33 -3.80
CA LEU A 156 9.88 1.05 -4.68
C LEU A 156 11.19 1.67 -4.16
N LEU A 157 11.14 2.93 -3.69
CA LEU A 157 12.28 3.61 -3.07
C LEU A 157 12.79 2.84 -1.85
N LEU A 158 11.88 2.50 -0.92
CA LEU A 158 12.24 1.80 0.31
C LEU A 158 12.74 0.38 0.03
N ALA A 159 12.11 -0.36 -0.89
CA ALA A 159 12.60 -1.67 -1.28
C ALA A 159 14.00 -1.63 -1.90
N THR A 160 14.33 -0.56 -2.60
CA THR A 160 15.64 -0.39 -3.23
C THR A 160 16.74 -0.11 -2.20
N ILE A 161 16.46 0.73 -1.19
CA ILE A 161 17.44 1.05 -0.15
C ILE A 161 17.65 -0.11 0.82
N PHE A 162 16.56 -0.74 1.27
CA PHE A 162 16.62 -1.83 2.22
C PHE A 162 17.04 -3.18 1.61
N LYS A 163 17.21 -3.26 0.29
CA LYS A 163 17.70 -4.46 -0.41
C LYS A 163 19.13 -4.84 -0.02
N LYS A 164 19.98 -3.86 0.28
CA LYS A 164 21.41 -4.08 0.58
C LYS A 164 21.55 -4.38 2.07
N ASP A 165 22.18 -5.54 2.36
CA ASP A 165 22.52 -5.96 3.72
C ASP A 165 23.29 -4.86 4.48
N ALA A 166 22.88 -4.59 5.69
CA ALA A 166 23.60 -4.07 6.85
C ALA A 166 24.26 -2.69 6.79
N ASP A 167 24.66 -2.13 5.66
CA ASP A 167 25.17 -0.74 5.62
C ASP A 167 24.02 0.28 5.49
N LEU A 168 23.09 0.21 6.45
CA LEU A 168 22.04 1.22 6.62
C LEU A 168 22.60 2.62 6.92
N LEU A 169 23.93 2.77 7.03
CA LEU A 169 24.64 3.98 7.40
C LEU A 169 25.36 4.66 6.23
N ASP A 170 25.21 4.20 5.00
CA ASP A 170 25.71 4.94 3.85
C ASP A 170 24.90 6.24 3.65
N GLN A 171 25.41 7.32 4.23
CA GLN A 171 24.73 8.64 4.31
C GLN A 171 24.23 9.13 2.94
N ASN A 172 24.95 8.87 1.87
CA ASN A 172 24.57 9.32 0.52
C ASN A 172 23.30 8.62 0.00
N LYS A 173 23.09 7.35 0.36
CA LYS A 173 21.88 6.60 -0.06
C LYS A 173 20.66 6.99 0.74
N TRP A 174 20.82 7.37 1.99
CA TRP A 174 19.75 7.91 2.80
C TRP A 174 19.19 9.19 2.18
N VAL A 175 20.05 10.13 1.85
CA VAL A 175 19.69 11.40 1.24
C VAL A 175 18.87 11.19 -0.04
N THR A 176 19.37 10.37 -0.98
CA THR A 176 18.72 10.14 -2.28
C THR A 176 17.38 9.40 -2.18
N THR A 177 17.11 8.68 -1.08
CA THR A 177 15.86 7.93 -0.90
C THR A 177 14.86 8.67 -0.01
N PHE A 178 15.32 9.20 1.12
CA PHE A 178 14.42 9.82 2.09
C PHE A 178 13.99 11.23 1.68
N ILE A 179 14.85 12.00 1.00
CA ILE A 179 14.44 13.32 0.50
C ILE A 179 13.24 13.24 -0.45
N PRO A 180 13.21 12.40 -1.49
CA PRO A 180 12.02 12.27 -2.33
C PRO A 180 10.76 11.87 -1.54
N ILE A 181 10.89 10.97 -0.56
CA ILE A 181 9.77 10.56 0.29
C ILE A 181 9.26 11.75 1.12
N LEU A 182 10.16 12.50 1.76
CA LEU A 182 9.78 13.67 2.55
C LEU A 182 9.13 14.76 1.70
N ILE A 183 9.63 15.01 0.48
CA ILE A 183 9.03 15.95 -0.46
C ILE A 183 7.62 15.49 -0.84
N MET A 184 7.42 14.20 -1.19
CA MET A 184 6.09 13.66 -1.50
C MET A 184 5.14 13.80 -0.32
N LEU A 185 5.57 13.47 0.90
CA LEU A 185 4.76 13.60 2.12
C LEU A 185 4.39 15.06 2.38
N GLY A 186 5.34 16.00 2.23
CA GLY A 186 5.10 17.43 2.41
C GLY A 186 4.09 18.00 1.40
N LEU A 187 4.21 17.63 0.12
CA LEU A 187 3.26 18.04 -0.92
C LEU A 187 1.86 17.44 -0.68
N ILE A 188 1.77 16.16 -0.33
CA ILE A 188 0.49 15.49 -0.03
C ILE A 188 -0.14 16.08 1.24
N PHE A 189 0.66 16.46 2.24
CA PHE A 189 0.18 17.14 3.44
C PHE A 189 -0.39 18.53 3.10
N LYS A 190 0.26 19.28 2.20
CA LYS A 190 -0.22 20.57 1.69
C LYS A 190 -1.57 20.44 0.97
N GLN A 191 -1.84 19.31 0.31
CA GLN A 191 -3.11 18.96 -0.36
C GLN A 191 -4.23 18.52 0.59
N PRO A 192 -4.20 18.87 1.85
CA PRO A 192 -4.85 18.34 3.05
C PRO A 192 -5.30 16.87 2.95
N ASN A 193 -4.39 15.98 2.52
CA ASN A 193 -4.64 14.54 2.40
C ASN A 193 -3.93 13.75 3.50
N LEU A 194 -4.35 13.98 4.75
CA LEU A 194 -3.72 13.38 5.94
C LEU A 194 -3.75 11.85 5.92
N SER A 195 -4.83 11.27 5.42
CA SER A 195 -4.99 9.80 5.35
C SER A 195 -3.96 9.14 4.45
N MET A 196 -3.64 9.76 3.31
CA MET A 196 -2.58 9.28 2.43
C MET A 196 -1.21 9.40 3.09
N VAL A 197 -0.96 10.49 3.84
CA VAL A 197 0.28 10.64 4.63
C VAL A 197 0.42 9.52 5.66
N ILE A 198 -0.64 9.24 6.43
CA ILE A 198 -0.67 8.14 7.42
C ILE A 198 -0.43 6.80 6.73
N LEU A 199 -1.07 6.54 5.59
CA LEU A 199 -0.89 5.31 4.82
C LEU A 199 0.56 5.12 4.37
N LEU A 200 1.18 6.17 3.81
CA LEU A 200 2.57 6.10 3.34
C LEU A 200 3.56 5.93 4.49
N LEU A 201 3.37 6.65 5.59
CA LEU A 201 4.20 6.50 6.80
C LEU A 201 4.06 5.10 7.40
N SER A 202 2.83 4.60 7.57
CA SER A 202 2.59 3.24 8.10
C SER A 202 3.22 2.17 7.18
N THR A 203 3.11 2.34 5.86
CA THR A 203 3.74 1.44 4.89
C THR A 203 5.27 1.48 5.04
N SER A 204 5.85 2.67 5.21
CA SER A 204 7.30 2.82 5.40
C SER A 204 7.80 2.12 6.66
N VAL A 205 7.05 2.25 7.75
CA VAL A 205 7.37 1.60 9.03
C VAL A 205 7.30 0.08 8.92
N VAL A 206 6.26 -0.48 8.29
CA VAL A 206 6.13 -1.93 8.10
C VAL A 206 7.23 -2.47 7.17
N MET A 207 7.60 -1.75 6.13
CA MET A 207 8.71 -2.14 5.25
C MET A 207 10.05 -2.13 5.98
N PHE A 208 10.28 -1.14 6.86
CA PHE A 208 11.47 -1.09 7.71
C PHE A 208 11.58 -2.31 8.64
N LEU A 209 10.46 -2.71 9.27
CA LEU A 209 10.42 -3.93 10.10
C LEU A 209 10.67 -5.19 9.27
N ALA A 210 10.06 -5.28 8.09
CA ALA A 210 10.25 -6.41 7.18
C ALA A 210 11.70 -6.53 6.66
N ALA A 211 12.42 -5.40 6.64
CA ALA A 211 13.84 -5.34 6.32
C ALA A 211 14.77 -5.82 7.45
N GLY A 212 14.22 -6.12 8.64
CA GLY A 212 15.00 -6.53 9.83
C GLY A 212 15.32 -5.38 10.77
N GLY A 213 14.63 -4.24 10.63
CA GLY A 213 14.75 -3.10 11.53
C GLY A 213 14.43 -3.46 12.98
N SER A 214 15.11 -2.84 13.94
CA SER A 214 14.93 -3.14 15.35
C SER A 214 13.54 -2.69 15.85
N LEU A 215 12.91 -3.51 16.69
CA LEU A 215 11.62 -3.16 17.33
C LEU A 215 11.71 -1.88 18.17
N LYS A 216 12.87 -1.63 18.80
CA LYS A 216 13.08 -0.38 19.56
C LYS A 216 12.94 0.85 18.65
N LEU A 217 13.59 0.81 17.48
CA LEU A 217 13.50 1.89 16.50
C LEU A 217 12.07 1.98 15.91
N PHE A 218 11.39 0.84 15.72
CA PHE A 218 9.98 0.82 15.32
C PHE A 218 9.10 1.60 16.30
N PHE A 219 9.15 1.27 17.60
CA PHE A 219 8.35 1.97 18.60
C PHE A 219 8.77 3.43 18.75
N SER A 220 10.05 3.75 18.57
CA SER A 220 10.52 5.14 18.52
C SER A 220 9.94 5.90 17.31
N CYS A 221 9.96 5.30 16.11
CA CYS A 221 9.36 5.89 14.92
C CYS A 221 7.83 6.02 15.04
N LEU A 222 7.17 5.01 15.60
CA LEU A 222 5.73 5.04 15.87
C LEU A 222 5.39 6.14 16.88
N GLY A 223 6.16 6.24 17.96
CA GLY A 223 6.04 7.31 18.96
C GLY A 223 6.26 8.70 18.34
N ALA A 224 7.33 8.86 17.56
CA ALA A 224 7.59 10.09 16.83
C ALA A 224 6.47 10.45 15.83
N MET A 225 5.93 9.45 15.11
CA MET A 225 4.79 9.65 14.22
C MET A 225 3.54 10.08 14.97
N MET A 226 3.23 9.43 16.09
CA MET A 226 2.09 9.82 16.94
C MET A 226 2.29 11.22 17.54
N THR A 227 3.50 11.52 18.01
CA THR A 227 3.85 12.85 18.54
C THR A 227 3.72 13.91 17.43
N THR A 228 4.21 13.64 16.24
CA THR A 228 4.06 14.55 15.08
C THR A 228 2.59 14.76 14.73
N VAL A 229 1.77 13.70 14.74
CA VAL A 229 0.32 13.80 14.51
C VAL A 229 -0.33 14.64 15.61
N VAL A 230 0.03 14.45 16.88
CA VAL A 230 -0.50 15.25 18.01
C VAL A 230 -0.05 16.72 17.91
N ILE A 231 1.23 16.99 17.63
CA ILE A 231 1.73 18.37 17.45
C ILE A 231 1.06 19.01 16.24
N ALA A 232 0.97 18.30 15.11
CA ALA A 232 0.25 18.78 13.94
C ALA A 232 -1.24 19.04 14.27
N ALA A 233 -1.84 18.19 15.10
CA ALA A 233 -3.20 18.34 15.60
C ALA A 233 -3.40 19.62 16.43
N THR A 234 -2.42 20.01 17.21
CA THR A 234 -2.53 21.18 18.10
C THR A 234 -2.06 22.48 17.46
N THR A 235 -1.09 22.42 16.52
CA THR A 235 -0.43 23.63 15.97
C THR A 235 -0.75 23.93 14.50
N ILE A 236 -1.02 22.90 13.69
CA ILE A 236 -1.11 23.00 12.21
C ILE A 236 -2.50 22.59 11.70
N ILE A 237 -3.30 21.90 12.52
CA ILE A 237 -4.63 21.46 12.11
C ILE A 237 -5.51 22.68 11.82
N LYS A 238 -6.00 22.73 10.58
CA LYS A 238 -7.01 23.72 10.19
C LYS A 238 -8.30 23.47 10.98
N PRO A 239 -9.07 24.51 11.28
CA PRO A 239 -10.32 24.40 12.07
C PRO A 239 -11.26 23.29 11.59
N TYR A 240 -11.35 23.05 10.26
CA TYR A 240 -12.20 22.01 9.69
C TYR A 240 -11.73 20.57 10.02
N GLN A 241 -10.42 20.32 10.22
CA GLN A 241 -9.89 19.00 10.60
C GLN A 241 -10.18 18.71 12.07
N MET A 242 -10.05 19.70 12.93
CA MET A 242 -10.45 19.57 14.32
C MET A 242 -11.97 19.35 14.46
N GLN A 243 -12.76 20.01 13.63
CA GLN A 243 -14.20 19.79 13.56
C GLN A 243 -14.51 18.33 13.17
N ARG A 244 -13.79 17.74 12.21
CA ARG A 244 -13.95 16.32 11.86
C ARG A 244 -13.72 15.36 13.02
N ILE A 245 -12.72 15.63 13.87
CA ILE A 245 -12.45 14.79 15.07
C ILE A 245 -13.58 14.95 16.09
N LYS A 246 -14.01 16.18 16.37
CA LYS A 246 -15.12 16.44 17.29
C LYS A 246 -16.42 15.83 16.79
N THR A 247 -16.72 15.99 15.53
CA THR A 247 -17.92 15.44 14.88
C THR A 247 -17.88 13.90 14.83
N TRP A 248 -16.68 13.30 14.69
CA TRP A 248 -16.55 11.85 14.77
C TRP A 248 -16.88 11.30 16.15
N GLN A 249 -16.48 12.01 17.22
CA GLN A 249 -16.77 11.60 18.59
C GLN A 249 -18.25 11.85 18.95
N HIS A 250 -18.83 12.92 18.44
CA HIS A 250 -20.19 13.38 18.74
C HIS A 250 -20.89 13.85 17.45
N PRO A 251 -21.27 12.91 16.54
CA PRO A 251 -21.90 13.27 15.28
C PRO A 251 -23.29 13.93 15.48
N GLU A 252 -23.91 13.67 16.62
CA GLU A 252 -25.20 14.23 17.04
C GLU A 252 -25.16 15.75 17.33
N LEU A 253 -23.98 16.33 17.54
CA LEU A 253 -23.88 17.78 17.78
C LEU A 253 -24.06 18.63 16.52
N ASP A 254 -23.83 18.04 15.33
CA ASP A 254 -24.04 18.69 14.04
C ASP A 254 -24.61 17.70 13.02
N PRO A 255 -25.86 17.27 13.20
CA PRO A 255 -26.44 16.18 12.41
C PRO A 255 -26.76 16.56 10.97
N GLN A 256 -26.82 17.84 10.63
CA GLN A 256 -27.08 18.35 9.27
C GLN A 256 -25.81 18.87 8.58
N GLY A 257 -24.71 19.01 9.30
CA GLY A 257 -23.41 19.48 8.77
C GLY A 257 -22.35 18.39 8.74
N ALA A 258 -21.29 18.54 9.52
CA ALA A 258 -20.14 17.65 9.49
C ALA A 258 -20.45 16.21 9.96
N GLY A 259 -21.46 16.00 10.83
CA GLY A 259 -21.92 14.69 11.33
C GLY A 259 -22.80 13.93 10.34
N TYR A 260 -23.38 14.63 9.38
CA TYR A 260 -24.39 14.07 8.47
C TYR A 260 -23.95 12.78 7.80
N ASN A 261 -22.77 12.78 7.16
CA ASN A 261 -22.27 11.59 6.45
C ASN A 261 -22.06 10.39 7.37
N ILE A 262 -21.62 10.62 8.61
CA ILE A 262 -21.39 9.57 9.60
C ILE A 262 -22.74 8.96 10.02
N ILE A 263 -23.73 9.81 10.33
CA ILE A 263 -25.06 9.37 10.75
C ILE A 263 -25.73 8.57 9.63
N GLN A 264 -25.70 9.07 8.38
CA GLN A 264 -26.30 8.38 7.24
C GLN A 264 -25.60 7.05 6.92
N SER A 265 -24.28 7.01 7.10
CA SER A 265 -23.53 5.76 6.97
C SER A 265 -23.94 4.73 8.04
N LEU A 266 -24.08 5.14 9.30
CA LEU A 266 -24.55 4.24 10.38
C LEU A 266 -26.00 3.78 10.17
N ILE A 267 -26.88 4.65 9.64
CA ILE A 267 -28.25 4.27 9.26
C ILE A 267 -28.21 3.21 8.16
N ALA A 268 -27.32 3.35 7.15
CA ALA A 268 -27.14 2.34 6.10
C ALA A 268 -26.77 0.96 6.68
N PHE A 269 -25.82 0.92 7.63
CA PHE A 269 -25.47 -0.32 8.32
C PHE A 269 -26.63 -0.91 9.13
N ALA A 270 -27.39 -0.05 9.83
CA ALA A 270 -28.53 -0.48 10.65
C ALA A 270 -29.67 -1.04 9.80
N SER A 271 -30.00 -0.38 8.68
CA SER A 271 -31.08 -0.81 7.78
C SER A 271 -30.74 -2.07 7.00
N GLY A 272 -29.45 -2.33 6.72
CA GLY A 272 -29.02 -3.54 6.02
C GLY A 272 -29.23 -4.84 6.80
N GLY A 273 -29.16 -4.79 8.12
CA GLY A 273 -29.37 -5.97 8.97
C GLY A 273 -28.49 -7.16 8.58
N PHE A 274 -29.02 -8.39 8.63
CA PHE A 274 -28.27 -9.60 8.35
C PHE A 274 -28.11 -9.88 6.84
N SER A 275 -29.19 -9.79 6.07
CA SER A 275 -29.25 -10.19 4.65
C SER A 275 -29.30 -9.01 3.67
N GLY A 276 -29.38 -7.78 4.15
CA GLY A 276 -29.56 -6.58 3.34
C GLY A 276 -30.99 -6.36 2.87
N VAL A 277 -31.23 -5.18 2.32
CA VAL A 277 -32.52 -4.80 1.71
C VAL A 277 -32.64 -5.29 0.26
N GLY A 278 -31.61 -5.97 -0.26
CA GLY A 278 -31.52 -6.42 -1.65
C GLY A 278 -30.74 -5.46 -2.54
N TYR A 279 -30.12 -6.00 -3.59
CA TYR A 279 -29.35 -5.23 -4.57
C TYR A 279 -30.23 -4.15 -5.22
N GLY A 280 -29.76 -2.91 -5.24
CA GLY A 280 -30.54 -1.78 -5.74
C GLY A 280 -31.57 -1.22 -4.73
N GLY A 281 -31.74 -1.82 -3.56
CA GLY A 281 -32.75 -1.42 -2.56
C GLY A 281 -32.29 -0.37 -1.56
N SER A 282 -31.04 0.08 -1.59
CA SER A 282 -30.55 1.11 -0.67
C SER A 282 -31.34 2.42 -0.79
N ILE A 283 -31.72 2.99 0.33
CA ILE A 283 -32.36 4.31 0.42
C ILE A 283 -31.27 5.38 0.51
N GLN A 284 -30.16 5.09 1.17
CA GLN A 284 -29.10 6.08 1.41
C GLN A 284 -28.43 6.60 0.14
N LYS A 285 -28.43 5.81 -0.95
CA LYS A 285 -27.94 6.23 -2.26
C LYS A 285 -28.83 7.26 -2.97
N LEU A 286 -30.07 7.43 -2.54
CA LEU A 286 -31.02 8.41 -3.10
C LEU A 286 -30.73 9.82 -2.58
N SER A 287 -29.48 10.27 -2.73
CA SER A 287 -28.97 11.59 -2.32
C SER A 287 -28.92 11.84 -0.81
N TYR A 288 -29.26 10.85 0.04
CA TYR A 288 -29.11 10.98 1.49
C TYR A 288 -27.67 10.87 1.95
N LEU A 289 -26.84 10.00 1.33
CA LEU A 289 -25.43 9.86 1.66
C LEU A 289 -24.54 10.47 0.56
N PRO A 290 -23.99 11.67 0.76
CA PRO A 290 -23.03 12.25 -0.18
C PRO A 290 -21.82 11.36 -0.40
N GLU A 291 -21.26 11.38 -1.63
CA GLU A 291 -20.08 10.60 -2.01
C GLU A 291 -20.22 9.09 -1.71
N CYS A 292 -21.45 8.55 -1.79
CA CYS A 292 -21.76 7.15 -1.54
C CYS A 292 -21.03 6.19 -2.50
N HIS A 293 -20.67 6.63 -3.71
CA HIS A 293 -19.98 5.83 -4.72
C HIS A 293 -18.45 5.87 -4.58
N THR A 294 -17.89 6.75 -3.75
CA THR A 294 -16.44 6.91 -3.50
C THR A 294 -16.05 6.43 -2.10
N ASP A 295 -16.21 7.29 -1.10
CA ASP A 295 -15.67 7.10 0.24
C ASP A 295 -16.55 6.20 1.13
N PHE A 296 -17.86 6.19 0.88
CA PHE A 296 -18.87 5.47 1.66
C PHE A 296 -19.51 4.29 0.93
N ILE A 297 -18.87 3.78 -0.13
CA ILE A 297 -19.45 2.68 -0.92
C ILE A 297 -19.65 1.41 -0.07
N PHE A 298 -18.83 1.18 0.94
CA PHE A 298 -18.97 0.06 1.85
C PHE A 298 -20.25 0.15 2.69
N ALA A 299 -20.74 1.36 3.03
CA ALA A 299 -22.02 1.56 3.70
C ALA A 299 -23.20 1.18 2.80
N ILE A 300 -23.16 1.55 1.49
CA ILE A 300 -24.18 1.13 0.53
C ILE A 300 -24.20 -0.40 0.36
N ILE A 301 -23.03 -1.02 0.30
CA ILE A 301 -22.91 -2.49 0.25
C ILE A 301 -23.48 -3.13 1.53
N ALA A 302 -23.20 -2.51 2.70
CA ALA A 302 -23.77 -2.96 3.97
C ALA A 302 -25.29 -2.85 4.01
N GLU A 303 -25.88 -1.80 3.44
CA GLU A 303 -27.32 -1.64 3.35
C GLU A 303 -27.92 -2.67 2.37
N GLU A 304 -27.34 -2.84 1.17
CA GLU A 304 -27.91 -3.71 0.13
C GLU A 304 -27.70 -5.21 0.37
N LEU A 305 -26.50 -5.61 0.86
CA LEU A 305 -26.13 -7.01 1.05
C LEU A 305 -26.06 -7.43 2.53
N GLY A 306 -26.28 -6.50 3.44
CA GLY A 306 -26.25 -6.74 4.86
C GLY A 306 -24.91 -7.20 5.41
N TRP A 307 -24.94 -7.79 6.60
CA TRP A 307 -23.76 -8.32 7.26
C TRP A 307 -23.03 -9.40 6.42
N VAL A 308 -23.78 -10.23 5.69
CA VAL A 308 -23.23 -11.29 4.81
C VAL A 308 -22.32 -10.68 3.73
N GLY A 309 -22.77 -9.59 3.08
CA GLY A 309 -21.98 -8.88 2.07
C GLY A 309 -20.71 -8.25 2.66
N CYS A 310 -20.82 -7.66 3.86
CA CYS A 310 -19.67 -7.09 4.56
C CYS A 310 -18.61 -8.15 4.87
N VAL A 311 -19.00 -9.29 5.43
CA VAL A 311 -18.10 -10.40 5.76
C VAL A 311 -17.45 -10.97 4.51
N LEU A 312 -18.19 -11.11 3.42
CA LEU A 312 -17.64 -11.57 2.12
C LEU A 312 -16.51 -10.64 1.65
N ILE A 313 -16.73 -9.32 1.64
CA ILE A 313 -15.73 -8.35 1.20
C ILE A 313 -14.51 -8.35 2.12
N ILE A 314 -14.70 -8.34 3.43
CA ILE A 314 -13.62 -8.42 4.41
C ILE A 314 -12.83 -9.72 4.22
N GLY A 315 -13.51 -10.85 3.99
CA GLY A 315 -12.88 -12.15 3.70
C GLY A 315 -12.05 -12.14 2.40
N LEU A 316 -12.53 -11.46 1.36
CA LEU A 316 -11.77 -11.28 0.12
C LEU A 316 -10.50 -10.43 0.35
N PHE A 317 -10.59 -9.31 1.08
CA PHE A 317 -9.42 -8.51 1.43
C PHE A 317 -8.45 -9.29 2.33
N PHE A 318 -8.96 -10.03 3.31
CA PHE A 318 -8.12 -10.90 4.13
C PHE A 318 -7.38 -11.94 3.29
N THR A 319 -8.06 -12.56 2.33
CA THR A 319 -7.46 -13.51 1.39
C THR A 319 -6.38 -12.84 0.55
N LEU A 320 -6.62 -11.64 0.03
CA LEU A 320 -5.64 -10.87 -0.73
C LEU A 320 -4.38 -10.59 0.12
N ILE A 321 -4.56 -10.10 1.35
CA ILE A 321 -3.48 -9.78 2.29
C ILE A 321 -2.69 -11.05 2.63
N HIS A 322 -3.38 -12.13 2.97
CA HIS A 322 -2.75 -13.42 3.28
C HIS A 322 -1.92 -13.95 2.10
N ARG A 323 -2.47 -13.92 0.89
CA ARG A 323 -1.75 -14.35 -0.33
C ARG A 323 -0.55 -13.45 -0.61
N GLY A 324 -0.69 -12.13 -0.46
CA GLY A 324 0.39 -11.17 -0.65
C GLY A 324 1.57 -11.40 0.32
N PHE A 325 1.30 -11.59 1.61
CA PHE A 325 2.36 -11.92 2.57
C PHE A 325 2.94 -13.32 2.35
N MET A 326 2.15 -14.28 1.89
CA MET A 326 2.65 -15.59 1.50
C MET A 326 3.60 -15.50 0.30
N ILE A 327 3.31 -14.64 -0.69
CA ILE A 327 4.20 -14.35 -1.81
C ILE A 327 5.51 -13.73 -1.30
N ALA A 328 5.42 -12.75 -0.40
CA ALA A 328 6.57 -12.11 0.22
C ALA A 328 7.47 -13.13 0.96
N SER A 329 6.89 -14.02 1.76
CA SER A 329 7.62 -15.03 2.53
C SER A 329 8.32 -16.09 1.66
N ARG A 330 7.82 -16.34 0.46
CA ARG A 330 8.38 -17.32 -0.49
C ARG A 330 9.32 -16.70 -1.52
N CYS A 331 9.48 -15.37 -1.51
CA CYS A 331 10.35 -14.68 -2.44
C CYS A 331 11.83 -14.97 -2.12
N PRO A 332 12.67 -15.30 -3.13
CA PRO A 332 14.07 -15.65 -2.89
C PRO A 332 14.96 -14.45 -2.58
N ASP A 333 14.61 -13.25 -3.02
CA ASP A 333 15.40 -12.05 -2.88
C ASP A 333 14.72 -10.99 -1.99
N MET A 334 15.55 -10.22 -1.27
CA MET A 334 15.06 -9.22 -0.32
C MET A 334 14.28 -8.08 -0.98
N PHE A 335 14.69 -7.66 -2.19
CA PHE A 335 13.99 -6.61 -2.94
C PHE A 335 12.56 -7.01 -3.28
N GLY A 336 12.37 -8.21 -3.84
CA GLY A 336 11.04 -8.73 -4.16
C GLY A 336 10.19 -8.97 -2.89
N LYS A 337 10.83 -9.45 -1.79
CA LYS A 337 10.15 -9.60 -0.50
C LYS A 337 9.61 -8.27 0.00
N LEU A 338 10.43 -7.22 0.01
CA LEU A 338 10.04 -5.89 0.47
C LEU A 338 8.98 -5.24 -0.42
N LEU A 339 9.10 -5.38 -1.75
CA LEU A 339 8.06 -4.94 -2.68
C LEU A 339 6.73 -5.62 -2.37
N ALA A 340 6.73 -6.94 -2.19
CA ALA A 340 5.51 -7.69 -1.90
C ALA A 340 4.89 -7.28 -0.56
N VAL A 341 5.69 -7.08 0.49
CA VAL A 341 5.23 -6.58 1.79
C VAL A 341 4.62 -5.19 1.65
N GLY A 342 5.33 -4.25 1.03
CA GLY A 342 4.89 -2.85 0.90
C GLY A 342 3.60 -2.73 0.10
N ILE A 343 3.50 -3.42 -1.05
CA ILE A 343 2.29 -3.43 -1.88
C ILE A 343 1.11 -4.04 -1.12
N THR A 344 1.30 -5.21 -0.51
CA THR A 344 0.24 -5.91 0.21
C THR A 344 -0.28 -5.08 1.38
N PHE A 345 0.63 -4.53 2.19
CA PHE A 345 0.27 -3.68 3.31
C PHE A 345 -0.43 -2.40 2.86
N SER A 346 0.07 -1.72 1.83
CA SER A 346 -0.54 -0.50 1.30
C SER A 346 -1.98 -0.71 0.85
N ILE A 347 -2.26 -1.79 0.09
CA ILE A 347 -3.62 -2.12 -0.36
C ILE A 347 -4.50 -2.52 0.84
N GLY A 348 -4.01 -3.38 1.72
CA GLY A 348 -4.75 -3.86 2.88
C GLY A 348 -5.07 -2.75 3.88
N PHE A 349 -4.12 -1.89 4.17
CA PHE A 349 -4.31 -0.77 5.10
C PHE A 349 -5.24 0.31 4.53
N GLN A 350 -5.18 0.55 3.21
CA GLN A 350 -6.14 1.43 2.53
C GLN A 350 -7.57 0.88 2.64
N ALA A 351 -7.77 -0.42 2.43
CA ALA A 351 -9.07 -1.06 2.60
C ALA A 351 -9.55 -0.97 4.06
N PHE A 352 -8.67 -1.24 5.02
CA PHE A 352 -8.95 -1.10 6.44
C PHE A 352 -9.40 0.32 6.81
N LEU A 353 -8.68 1.34 6.32
CA LEU A 353 -9.04 2.74 6.58
C LEU A 353 -10.43 3.08 6.03
N ASN A 354 -10.73 2.69 4.78
CA ASN A 354 -12.05 2.99 4.19
C ASN A 354 -13.19 2.29 4.94
N ILE A 355 -13.05 0.99 5.22
CA ILE A 355 -14.06 0.22 5.97
C ILE A 355 -14.27 0.81 7.37
N SER A 356 -13.18 1.20 8.04
CA SER A 356 -13.23 1.82 9.37
C SER A 356 -13.91 3.18 9.37
N VAL A 357 -13.73 3.97 8.31
CA VAL A 357 -14.43 5.26 8.13
C VAL A 357 -15.90 5.04 7.88
N ALA A 358 -16.25 4.14 6.97
CA ALA A 358 -17.66 3.84 6.66
C ALA A 358 -18.41 3.32 7.88
N SER A 359 -17.77 2.52 8.75
CA SER A 359 -18.32 2.02 10.00
C SER A 359 -18.21 2.98 11.20
N SER A 360 -17.76 4.24 10.96
CA SER A 360 -17.52 5.24 12.02
C SER A 360 -16.49 4.85 13.09
N PHE A 361 -15.64 3.85 12.81
CA PHE A 361 -14.55 3.48 13.72
C PHE A 361 -13.39 4.48 13.68
N PHE A 362 -13.19 5.15 12.54
CA PHE A 362 -12.22 6.25 12.35
C PHE A 362 -12.89 7.51 11.81
N PRO A 363 -12.30 8.71 12.05
CA PRO A 363 -12.80 9.96 11.49
C PRO A 363 -12.87 9.89 9.96
N THR A 364 -13.80 10.64 9.37
CA THR A 364 -14.00 10.68 7.91
C THR A 364 -12.73 11.06 7.17
N THR A 365 -12.33 10.19 6.24
CA THR A 365 -11.15 10.34 5.36
C THR A 365 -11.57 10.17 3.91
N GLY A 366 -10.91 10.84 2.99
CA GLY A 366 -11.22 10.74 1.56
C GLY A 366 -10.36 9.67 0.88
N VAL A 367 -10.35 8.44 1.36
CA VAL A 367 -9.55 7.35 0.79
C VAL A 367 -10.50 6.27 0.24
N PRO A 368 -10.47 6.00 -1.08
CA PRO A 368 -11.39 5.03 -1.69
C PRO A 368 -11.04 3.59 -1.30
N LEU A 369 -12.04 2.70 -1.27
CA LEU A 369 -11.87 1.27 -1.07
C LEU A 369 -11.21 0.65 -2.32
N PRO A 370 -10.00 0.05 -2.23
CA PRO A 370 -9.31 -0.50 -3.40
C PRO A 370 -10.18 -1.49 -4.19
N PHE A 371 -10.16 -1.40 -5.52
CA PHE A 371 -10.92 -2.22 -6.47
C PHE A 371 -12.44 -2.01 -6.47
N ILE A 372 -13.04 -1.51 -5.38
CA ILE A 372 -14.48 -1.42 -5.19
C ILE A 372 -14.99 0.00 -5.41
N SER A 373 -14.39 1.02 -4.75
CA SER A 373 -14.84 2.41 -4.89
C SER A 373 -14.62 2.96 -6.29
N TYR A 374 -15.46 3.92 -6.67
CA TYR A 374 -15.20 4.75 -7.83
C TYR A 374 -13.94 5.58 -7.62
N GLY A 375 -12.96 5.40 -8.50
CA GLY A 375 -11.67 6.08 -8.44
C GLY A 375 -10.70 5.53 -9.49
N GLY A 376 -10.69 6.14 -10.68
CA GLY A 376 -9.91 5.62 -11.81
C GLY A 376 -8.43 5.45 -11.50
N SER A 377 -7.79 6.46 -10.88
CA SER A 377 -6.36 6.41 -10.54
C SER A 377 -6.07 5.32 -9.50
N SER A 378 -6.93 5.20 -8.49
CA SER A 378 -6.79 4.16 -7.44
C SER A 378 -6.90 2.76 -8.01
N LEU A 379 -7.87 2.51 -8.91
CA LEU A 379 -8.04 1.22 -9.58
C LEU A 379 -6.83 0.88 -10.46
N ILE A 380 -6.37 1.81 -11.31
CA ILE A 380 -5.21 1.60 -12.20
C ILE A 380 -3.97 1.25 -11.37
N VAL A 381 -3.65 2.06 -10.36
CA VAL A 381 -2.47 1.86 -9.52
C VAL A 381 -2.55 0.54 -8.75
N SER A 382 -3.71 0.22 -8.19
CA SER A 382 -3.92 -1.04 -7.44
C SER A 382 -3.75 -2.26 -8.33
N LEU A 383 -4.29 -2.22 -9.57
CA LEU A 383 -4.10 -3.31 -10.55
C LEU A 383 -2.64 -3.45 -10.99
N CYS A 384 -1.93 -2.33 -11.23
CA CYS A 384 -0.49 -2.38 -11.52
C CYS A 384 0.32 -3.00 -10.36
N MET A 385 0.02 -2.61 -9.11
CA MET A 385 0.65 -3.18 -7.93
C MET A 385 0.38 -4.69 -7.79
N VAL A 386 -0.84 -5.15 -8.06
CA VAL A 386 -1.17 -6.58 -8.13
C VAL A 386 -0.39 -7.28 -9.23
N GLY A 387 -0.20 -6.64 -10.39
CA GLY A 387 0.64 -7.16 -11.46
C GLY A 387 2.09 -7.44 -11.01
N VAL A 388 2.67 -6.52 -10.22
CA VAL A 388 3.99 -6.73 -9.61
C VAL A 388 3.97 -7.91 -8.62
N LEU A 389 2.95 -8.05 -7.77
CA LEU A 389 2.79 -9.20 -6.86
C LEU A 389 2.72 -10.52 -7.63
N LEU A 390 1.95 -10.55 -8.72
CA LEU A 390 1.84 -11.74 -9.58
C LEU A 390 3.18 -12.08 -10.25
N ASN A 391 3.97 -11.08 -10.66
CA ASN A 391 5.31 -11.31 -11.20
C ASN A 391 6.25 -11.91 -10.13
N ILE A 392 6.27 -11.34 -8.91
CA ILE A 392 7.06 -11.87 -7.79
C ILE A 392 6.63 -13.33 -7.48
N SER A 393 5.34 -13.63 -7.52
CA SER A 393 4.81 -14.96 -7.23
C SER A 393 5.31 -16.06 -8.18
N LYS A 394 5.76 -15.69 -9.40
CA LYS A 394 6.35 -16.64 -10.36
C LYS A 394 7.70 -17.19 -9.90
N LYS A 395 8.45 -16.44 -9.08
CA LYS A 395 9.78 -16.82 -8.58
C LYS A 395 9.69 -17.27 -7.12
N ARG A 396 9.70 -18.59 -6.89
CA ARG A 396 9.55 -19.19 -5.54
C ARG A 396 10.80 -19.95 -5.12
N MET A 397 11.12 -19.93 -3.82
CA MET A 397 12.10 -20.82 -3.24
C MET A 397 11.53 -22.24 -3.16
N LYS A 398 12.29 -23.25 -3.64
CA LYS A 398 11.98 -24.67 -3.38
C LYS A 398 12.51 -25.03 -1.99
N LYS A 399 11.64 -25.44 -1.09
CA LYS A 399 12.06 -26.11 0.14
C LYS A 399 12.55 -27.51 -0.27
N ILE A 400 13.87 -27.71 -0.34
CA ILE A 400 14.43 -29.04 -0.51
C ILE A 400 14.12 -29.77 0.79
N ARG A 401 13.22 -30.75 0.74
CA ARG A 401 13.07 -31.74 1.81
C ARG A 401 14.41 -32.47 1.84
N ASN A 402 15.14 -32.38 2.94
CA ASN A 402 16.31 -33.21 3.15
C ASN A 402 15.87 -34.66 2.95
N ILE A 403 16.40 -35.29 1.90
CA ILE A 403 16.41 -36.73 1.77
C ILE A 403 17.58 -37.18 2.65
N GLU A 404 17.38 -37.10 3.95
CA GLU A 404 18.14 -37.82 4.94
C GLU A 404 17.22 -38.93 5.45
N ASN A 405 17.12 -39.96 4.66
CA ASN A 405 16.70 -41.32 5.06
C ASN A 405 16.82 -42.23 3.81
N VAL A 406 18.04 -42.61 3.48
CA VAL A 406 18.39 -43.90 2.89
C VAL A 406 19.71 -44.36 3.52
#